data_0b08e7b583e328c5666a80f5a5304d0d
#
_entry.id   0b08e7b583e328c5666a80f5a5304d0d
#
_cell.length_a   1.000
_cell.length_b   1.000
_cell.length_c   1.000
_cell.angle_alpha   90.00
_cell.angle_beta   90.00
_cell.angle_gamma   90.00
#
_symmetry.space_group_name_H-M   'P 1'
#
loop_
_entity.id
_entity.type
_entity.pdbx_description
1 polymer ?
#
loop_
_entity_poly.entity_id
_entity_poly.type
_entity_poly.pdbx_seq_one_letter_code
_entity_poly.pdbx_strand_id
1 'polypeptide(L)'
;MSQRRWLAAIVAAAMVVASFAAWPSTRQALAAADTTFSGRATVISGQVEGLSIGPIVDTGPVSSSGGELEASLLTYPISGFPDPTNGALSGEVLHAAVVAHGSHSHADATVASFSLRAAGQSIGASFLSARADARCNGGTASVSGSADVVDLTLNGNTISVSGSVGQTIPLLGIGAIIINEQVFSASAGNGDITVNALHITLTDPLTGKRTEVIVASAHADIACGTTGSCANQDFVTGGGWITTSSGSRANFAVAAGKTPGWGHLLYIDHGAGLKVKGTGVTMYAPGATATARHIEGTDEANGAPGTYQIDVADNGEPGVNDTFRMTLSSGYSQGPKTLDGGNIQLHCK
;
A
#
# COMPACT_ATOMS: atom_id res chain seq x y z
N MET A 1 52.49 -81.41 34.39
CA MET A 1 51.77 -80.58 35.38
C MET A 1 50.54 -80.00 34.66
N SER A 2 49.40 -80.63 34.97
CA SER A 2 48.22 -79.96 35.56
C SER A 2 47.62 -78.86 34.68
N GLN A 3 46.36 -78.83 34.33
CA GLN A 3 45.12 -79.41 34.84
C GLN A 3 44.03 -79.31 33.81
N ARG A 4 43.18 -80.34 33.84
CA ARG A 4 41.87 -80.45 33.30
C ARG A 4 40.94 -79.27 33.59
N ARG A 5 40.02 -78.99 32.66
CA ARG A 5 38.61 -78.88 33.09
C ARG A 5 37.63 -79.02 31.90
N TRP A 6 36.72 -79.91 32.06
CA TRP A 6 35.54 -80.22 31.30
C TRP A 6 34.54 -79.06 31.37
N LEU A 7 33.80 -78.78 30.31
CA LEU A 7 32.44 -78.28 30.47
C LEU A 7 31.60 -78.72 29.27
N ALA A 8 30.41 -79.15 29.62
CA ALA A 8 29.44 -79.87 28.86
C ALA A 8 28.75 -79.05 27.77
N ALA A 9 28.41 -79.74 26.68
CA ALA A 9 27.51 -79.23 25.66
C ALA A 9 26.08 -79.17 26.17
N ILE A 10 25.45 -77.99 26.06
CA ILE A 10 24.00 -77.80 26.14
C ILE A 10 23.56 -77.26 24.83
N VAL A 11 22.84 -78.08 24.03
CA VAL A 11 22.14 -77.69 22.83
C VAL A 11 20.87 -76.96 23.31
N ALA A 12 20.82 -75.67 23.12
CA ALA A 12 19.62 -74.89 23.28
C ALA A 12 19.13 -74.49 21.86
N ALA A 13 18.03 -75.08 21.43
CA ALA A 13 17.30 -74.69 20.24
C ALA A 13 16.68 -73.32 20.51
N ALA A 14 17.22 -72.25 19.93
CA ALA A 14 16.60 -70.92 19.95
C ALA A 14 15.67 -70.82 18.76
N MET A 15 14.35 -70.81 19.02
CA MET A 15 13.31 -70.37 18.07
C MET A 15 13.57 -68.88 17.79
N VAL A 16 13.96 -68.57 16.55
CA VAL A 16 14.00 -67.18 16.06
C VAL A 16 12.56 -66.80 15.70
N VAL A 17 11.87 -66.12 16.63
CA VAL A 17 10.64 -65.40 16.34
C VAL A 17 11.06 -64.13 15.60
N ALA A 18 10.88 -64.11 14.27
CA ALA A 18 11.07 -62.90 13.47
C ALA A 18 9.90 -61.95 13.78
N SER A 19 10.12 -61.05 14.75
CA SER A 19 9.26 -59.92 14.98
C SER A 19 9.45 -58.92 13.82
N PHE A 20 8.55 -58.92 12.87
CA PHE A 20 8.41 -57.81 11.94
C PHE A 20 7.96 -56.57 12.73
N ALA A 21 8.92 -55.81 13.21
CA ALA A 21 8.64 -54.45 13.64
C ALA A 21 8.25 -53.66 12.41
N ALA A 22 6.94 -53.41 12.24
CA ALA A 22 6.45 -52.42 11.32
C ALA A 22 7.03 -51.05 11.79
N TRP A 23 8.03 -50.58 11.08
CA TRP A 23 8.49 -49.20 11.26
C TRP A 23 7.31 -48.31 10.88
N PRO A 24 6.84 -47.43 11.77
CA PRO A 24 5.92 -46.41 11.34
C PRO A 24 6.67 -45.58 10.30
N SER A 25 6.25 -45.67 9.04
CA SER A 25 6.64 -44.70 8.03
C SER A 25 6.06 -43.36 8.52
N THR A 26 6.87 -42.60 9.29
CA THR A 26 6.62 -41.19 9.48
C THR A 26 6.67 -40.61 8.08
N ARG A 27 5.50 -40.46 7.43
CA ARG A 27 5.33 -39.52 6.35
C ARG A 27 5.66 -38.19 7.02
N GLN A 28 6.88 -37.67 6.79
CA GLN A 28 7.13 -36.27 6.98
C GLN A 28 6.06 -35.60 6.12
N ALA A 29 5.05 -35.03 6.77
CA ALA A 29 4.20 -34.07 6.11
C ALA A 29 5.19 -33.03 5.58
N LEU A 30 5.34 -32.96 4.25
CA LEU A 30 6.02 -31.83 3.62
C LEU A 30 5.30 -30.62 4.22
N ALA A 31 6.05 -29.79 4.94
CA ALA A 31 5.50 -28.55 5.43
C ALA A 31 4.90 -27.85 4.22
N ALA A 32 3.61 -27.53 4.30
CA ALA A 32 2.96 -26.78 3.25
C ALA A 32 3.79 -25.53 3.01
N ALA A 33 4.17 -25.25 1.77
CA ALA A 33 4.91 -24.02 1.48
C ALA A 33 4.03 -22.84 1.87
N ASP A 34 4.57 -21.95 2.71
CA ASP A 34 3.88 -20.75 3.12
C ASP A 34 3.78 -19.77 1.94
N THR A 35 2.70 -18.99 1.90
CA THR A 35 2.60 -17.87 0.97
C THR A 35 3.66 -16.83 1.33
N THR A 36 4.37 -16.30 0.34
CA THR A 36 5.37 -15.26 0.55
C THR A 36 5.07 -14.00 -0.23
N PHE A 37 5.61 -12.88 0.23
CA PHE A 37 5.30 -11.53 -0.21
C PHE A 37 6.55 -10.64 -0.30
N SER A 38 6.50 -9.55 -1.09
CA SER A 38 7.52 -8.48 -1.07
C SER A 38 6.97 -7.08 -1.41
N GLY A 39 5.67 -6.86 -1.25
CA GLY A 39 4.98 -5.60 -1.56
C GLY A 39 5.62 -4.35 -0.95
N ARG A 40 5.48 -3.22 -1.64
CA ARG A 40 6.01 -1.90 -1.24
C ARG A 40 5.16 -0.78 -1.82
N ALA A 41 5.04 0.32 -1.11
CA ALA A 41 4.41 1.55 -1.61
C ALA A 41 5.35 2.75 -1.42
N THR A 42 5.44 3.61 -2.46
CA THR A 42 6.28 4.81 -2.45
C THR A 42 5.52 5.96 -3.08
N VAL A 43 5.45 7.12 -2.42
CA VAL A 43 4.67 8.24 -2.96
C VAL A 43 5.44 9.01 -4.03
N ILE A 44 6.69 9.40 -3.78
CA ILE A 44 7.51 10.10 -4.78
C ILE A 44 8.93 9.54 -4.73
N SER A 45 9.51 9.26 -5.90
CA SER A 45 10.90 8.84 -6.02
C SER A 45 11.51 9.28 -7.34
N GLY A 46 12.84 9.35 -7.40
CA GLY A 46 13.57 9.62 -8.62
C GLY A 46 14.58 10.76 -8.52
N GLN A 47 14.65 11.59 -9.54
CA GLN A 47 15.57 12.74 -9.62
C GLN A 47 14.89 13.94 -10.28
N VAL A 48 15.21 15.13 -9.81
CA VAL A 48 14.79 16.40 -10.40
C VAL A 48 16.03 17.17 -10.85
N GLU A 49 16.14 17.44 -12.15
CA GLU A 49 17.27 18.13 -12.78
C GLU A 49 18.65 17.55 -12.39
N GLY A 50 18.74 16.21 -12.33
CA GLY A 50 19.94 15.48 -11.95
C GLY A 50 20.19 15.37 -10.45
N LEU A 51 19.36 16.00 -9.60
CA LEU A 51 19.40 15.86 -8.15
C LEU A 51 18.53 14.67 -7.72
N SER A 52 19.13 13.68 -7.09
CA SER A 52 18.37 12.57 -6.48
C SER A 52 17.53 13.08 -5.33
N ILE A 53 16.22 12.82 -5.36
CA ILE A 53 15.29 13.20 -4.30
C ILE A 53 15.02 12.06 -3.32
N GLY A 54 15.57 10.85 -3.55
CA GLY A 54 15.30 9.67 -2.75
C GLY A 54 13.79 9.36 -2.66
N PRO A 55 13.37 8.30 -1.99
CA PRO A 55 11.96 8.07 -1.75
C PRO A 55 11.42 9.05 -0.69
N ILE A 56 10.36 9.76 -1.05
CA ILE A 56 9.58 10.61 -0.14
C ILE A 56 8.31 9.85 0.19
N VAL A 57 8.13 9.51 1.45
CA VAL A 57 7.06 8.62 1.94
C VAL A 57 7.13 7.24 1.28
N ASP A 58 7.72 6.30 1.98
CA ASP A 58 8.03 4.97 1.49
C ASP A 58 7.87 3.95 2.62
N THR A 59 7.12 2.90 2.39
CA THR A 59 6.94 1.85 3.38
C THR A 59 8.18 0.98 3.55
N GLY A 60 9.07 0.94 2.55
CA GLY A 60 10.00 -0.17 2.38
C GLY A 60 9.25 -1.46 1.98
N PRO A 61 10.00 -2.55 1.74
CA PRO A 61 9.40 -3.85 1.40
C PRO A 61 8.79 -4.51 2.65
N VAL A 62 7.58 -5.08 2.49
CA VAL A 62 7.00 -5.94 3.53
C VAL A 62 7.83 -7.21 3.70
N SER A 63 7.80 -7.80 4.90
CA SER A 63 8.47 -9.08 5.17
C SER A 63 7.95 -10.19 4.24
N SER A 64 8.81 -11.15 3.89
CA SER A 64 8.39 -12.33 3.10
C SER A 64 7.32 -13.17 3.81
N SER A 65 7.19 -13.08 5.12
CA SER A 65 6.10 -13.70 5.88
C SER A 65 4.83 -12.85 5.95
N GLY A 66 4.81 -11.69 5.30
CA GLY A 66 3.72 -10.72 5.36
C GLY A 66 3.88 -9.71 6.49
N GLY A 67 2.86 -8.92 6.70
CA GLY A 67 2.76 -7.84 7.68
C GLY A 67 2.10 -6.60 7.10
N GLU A 68 2.07 -5.54 7.89
CA GLU A 68 1.55 -4.24 7.50
C GLU A 68 2.63 -3.19 7.71
N LEU A 69 2.83 -2.34 6.70
CA LEU A 69 3.72 -1.18 6.78
C LEU A 69 2.98 0.04 6.26
N GLU A 70 3.32 1.19 6.83
CA GLU A 70 2.79 2.46 6.38
C GLU A 70 3.81 3.58 6.53
N ALA A 71 3.67 4.61 5.72
CA ALA A 71 4.42 5.85 5.84
C ALA A 71 3.53 7.02 5.41
N SER A 72 3.71 8.17 6.04
CA SER A 72 2.89 9.33 5.73
C SER A 72 3.57 10.65 6.00
N LEU A 73 3.21 11.66 5.21
CA LEU A 73 3.68 13.03 5.36
C LEU A 73 2.56 13.99 4.99
N LEU A 74 2.30 14.98 5.85
CA LEU A 74 1.19 15.89 5.63
C LEU A 74 1.45 16.85 4.46
N THR A 75 2.68 17.37 4.36
CA THR A 75 3.09 18.29 3.29
C THR A 75 4.55 18.09 2.94
N TYR A 76 4.88 18.14 1.65
CA TYR A 76 6.24 18.23 1.14
C TYR A 76 6.36 19.50 0.28
N PRO A 77 7.42 20.34 0.40
CA PRO A 77 8.51 20.21 1.37
C PRO A 77 8.05 20.39 2.82
N ILE A 78 8.84 19.83 3.74
CA ILE A 78 8.53 19.92 5.18
C ILE A 78 8.89 21.31 5.67
N SER A 79 7.94 21.99 6.30
CA SER A 79 8.16 23.33 6.86
C SER A 79 9.30 23.34 7.89
N GLY A 80 10.21 24.30 7.75
CA GLY A 80 11.37 24.45 8.64
C GLY A 80 12.58 23.57 8.30
N PHE A 81 12.49 22.73 7.25
CA PHE A 81 13.62 21.95 6.75
C PHE A 81 14.07 22.43 5.38
N PRO A 82 15.37 22.28 5.03
CA PRO A 82 15.85 22.59 3.69
C PRO A 82 15.11 21.78 2.62
N ASP A 83 14.62 22.48 1.60
CA ASP A 83 14.06 21.83 0.42
C ASP A 83 15.16 21.61 -0.63
N PRO A 84 15.57 20.37 -0.90
CA PRO A 84 16.61 20.09 -1.88
C PRO A 84 16.20 20.44 -3.31
N THR A 85 14.88 20.50 -3.59
CA THR A 85 14.34 20.82 -4.91
C THR A 85 14.13 22.33 -5.13
N ASN A 86 14.37 23.16 -4.10
CA ASN A 86 14.19 24.60 -4.14
C ASN A 86 12.80 25.03 -4.68
N GLY A 87 11.73 24.36 -4.22
CA GLY A 87 10.35 24.60 -4.63
C GLY A 87 9.95 24.01 -5.99
N ALA A 88 10.81 23.20 -6.59
CA ALA A 88 10.47 22.55 -7.84
C ALA A 88 9.47 21.41 -7.66
N LEU A 89 9.42 20.79 -6.48
CA LEU A 89 8.54 19.67 -6.16
C LEU A 89 7.71 19.94 -4.91
N SER A 90 6.41 19.66 -4.95
CA SER A 90 5.55 19.76 -3.78
C SER A 90 4.39 18.77 -3.83
N GLY A 91 3.83 18.45 -2.66
CA GLY A 91 2.64 17.62 -2.48
C GLY A 91 2.04 17.74 -1.09
N GLU A 92 0.80 17.34 -0.94
CA GLU A 92 0.05 17.30 0.33
C GLU A 92 -0.59 15.92 0.52
N VAL A 93 -0.83 15.55 1.77
CA VAL A 93 -1.45 14.25 2.12
C VAL A 93 -0.75 13.10 1.41
N LEU A 94 0.58 13.02 1.59
CA LEU A 94 1.37 11.92 1.05
C LEU A 94 1.20 10.70 1.95
N HIS A 95 0.76 9.60 1.37
CA HIS A 95 0.48 8.36 2.10
C HIS A 95 0.91 7.15 1.29
N ALA A 96 1.51 6.18 1.96
CA ALA A 96 1.87 4.88 1.43
C ALA A 96 1.50 3.80 2.45
N ALA A 97 0.88 2.72 1.99
CA ALA A 97 0.58 1.56 2.81
C ALA A 97 0.83 0.27 2.02
N VAL A 98 1.26 -0.76 2.72
CA VAL A 98 1.32 -2.13 2.20
C VAL A 98 0.82 -3.09 3.26
N VAL A 99 -0.01 -4.03 2.85
CA VAL A 99 -0.56 -5.07 3.71
C VAL A 99 -0.48 -6.41 2.98
N ALA A 100 0.13 -7.40 3.63
CA ALA A 100 0.30 -8.73 3.06
C ALA A 100 -0.02 -9.80 4.11
N HIS A 101 -1.11 -10.53 3.90
CA HIS A 101 -1.57 -11.59 4.79
C HIS A 101 -2.28 -12.70 4.06
N GLY A 102 -2.09 -13.92 4.51
CA GLY A 102 -2.82 -15.09 4.04
C GLY A 102 -2.67 -15.33 2.54
N SER A 103 -3.67 -14.97 1.75
CA SER A 103 -3.70 -15.13 0.30
C SER A 103 -3.73 -13.80 -0.47
N HIS A 104 -3.41 -12.69 0.18
CA HIS A 104 -3.55 -11.35 -0.39
C HIS A 104 -2.36 -10.47 -0.03
N SER A 105 -1.81 -9.78 -1.04
CA SER A 105 -0.87 -8.67 -0.92
C SER A 105 -1.51 -7.44 -1.57
N HIS A 106 -1.48 -6.31 -0.87
CA HIS A 106 -2.02 -5.04 -1.34
C HIS A 106 -1.03 -3.92 -1.05
N ALA A 107 -0.87 -3.01 -2.01
CA ALA A 107 -0.10 -1.79 -1.84
C ALA A 107 -0.91 -0.60 -2.37
N ASP A 108 -0.82 0.53 -1.68
CA ASP A 108 -1.49 1.79 -2.01
C ASP A 108 -0.54 2.96 -1.78
N ALA A 109 -0.49 3.89 -2.73
CA ALA A 109 0.25 5.14 -2.60
C ALA A 109 -0.61 6.30 -3.11
N THR A 110 -0.68 7.39 -2.34
CA THR A 110 -1.49 8.56 -2.67
C THR A 110 -0.76 9.88 -2.41
N VAL A 111 -1.08 10.90 -3.22
CA VAL A 111 -0.68 12.29 -2.98
C VAL A 111 -1.75 13.24 -3.50
N ALA A 112 -2.04 14.29 -2.74
CA ALA A 112 -2.88 15.40 -3.15
C ALA A 112 -2.03 16.63 -3.50
N SER A 113 -2.59 17.55 -4.28
CA SER A 113 -1.99 18.85 -4.63
C SER A 113 -0.54 18.72 -5.15
N PHE A 114 -0.28 17.71 -5.98
CA PHE A 114 1.04 17.47 -6.58
C PHE A 114 1.44 18.59 -7.54
N SER A 115 2.68 19.05 -7.46
CA SER A 115 3.28 19.99 -8.40
C SER A 115 4.76 19.67 -8.64
N LEU A 116 5.18 19.70 -9.91
CA LEU A 116 6.56 19.54 -10.35
C LEU A 116 6.90 20.61 -11.39
N ARG A 117 8.02 21.29 -11.21
CA ARG A 117 8.60 22.22 -12.19
C ARG A 117 9.98 21.72 -12.55
N ALA A 118 10.20 21.37 -13.81
CA ALA A 118 11.48 20.90 -14.34
C ALA A 118 11.56 21.06 -15.85
N ALA A 119 12.76 21.28 -16.40
CA ALA A 119 13.00 21.43 -17.83
C ALA A 119 12.06 22.47 -18.50
N GLY A 120 11.75 23.57 -17.82
CA GLY A 120 10.83 24.60 -18.29
C GLY A 120 9.35 24.18 -18.33
N GLN A 121 9.00 23.01 -17.82
CA GLN A 121 7.61 22.52 -17.73
C GLN A 121 7.07 22.66 -16.32
N SER A 122 5.74 22.87 -16.21
CA SER A 122 4.99 22.81 -14.95
C SER A 122 3.92 21.72 -15.07
N ILE A 123 4.02 20.70 -14.22
CA ILE A 123 3.10 19.56 -14.18
C ILE A 123 2.40 19.60 -12.82
N GLY A 124 1.08 19.51 -12.80
CA GLY A 124 0.28 19.51 -11.57
C GLY A 124 -0.86 18.51 -11.63
N ALA A 125 -1.26 18.00 -10.48
CA ALA A 125 -2.47 17.18 -10.33
C ALA A 125 -3.11 17.45 -8.98
N SER A 126 -4.43 17.46 -8.92
CA SER A 126 -5.14 17.67 -7.65
C SER A 126 -5.14 16.43 -6.76
N PHE A 127 -5.08 15.23 -7.36
CA PHE A 127 -4.97 13.97 -6.65
C PHE A 127 -4.37 12.89 -7.55
N LEU A 128 -3.49 12.08 -6.99
CA LEU A 128 -2.88 10.93 -7.62
C LEU A 128 -2.96 9.74 -6.65
N SER A 129 -3.38 8.59 -7.13
CA SER A 129 -3.24 7.34 -6.40
C SER A 129 -2.85 6.20 -7.32
N ALA A 130 -2.13 5.22 -6.76
CA ALA A 130 -1.84 3.95 -7.38
C ALA A 130 -2.17 2.82 -6.40
N ARG A 131 -2.74 1.75 -6.90
CA ARG A 131 -3.07 0.54 -6.14
C ARG A 131 -2.59 -0.68 -6.88
N ALA A 132 -2.05 -1.62 -6.15
CA ALA A 132 -1.61 -2.91 -6.65
C ALA A 132 -2.14 -4.01 -5.74
N ASP A 133 -2.71 -5.04 -6.32
CA ASP A 133 -3.23 -6.21 -5.64
C ASP A 133 -2.64 -7.50 -6.24
N ALA A 134 -2.22 -8.42 -5.39
CA ALA A 134 -1.84 -9.77 -5.77
C ALA A 134 -2.56 -10.77 -4.86
N ARG A 135 -3.21 -11.78 -5.44
CA ARG A 135 -4.06 -12.73 -4.71
C ARG A 135 -3.79 -14.16 -5.12
N CYS A 136 -3.85 -15.07 -4.15
CA CYS A 136 -3.83 -16.49 -4.36
C CYS A 136 -5.24 -17.07 -4.27
N ASN A 137 -5.67 -17.78 -5.31
CA ASN A 137 -6.92 -18.51 -5.33
C ASN A 137 -6.66 -19.97 -5.70
N GLY A 138 -6.71 -20.87 -4.72
CA GLY A 138 -6.45 -22.29 -4.93
C GLY A 138 -5.06 -22.60 -5.49
N GLY A 139 -4.03 -21.86 -5.09
CA GLY A 139 -2.65 -22.02 -5.57
C GLY A 139 -2.35 -21.31 -6.91
N THR A 140 -3.32 -20.60 -7.47
CA THR A 140 -3.13 -19.77 -8.67
C THR A 140 -3.05 -18.30 -8.26
N ALA A 141 -2.01 -17.63 -8.72
CA ALA A 141 -1.86 -16.18 -8.48
C ALA A 141 -2.62 -15.36 -9.52
N SER A 142 -3.21 -14.27 -9.09
CA SER A 142 -3.79 -13.24 -9.95
C SER A 142 -3.35 -11.87 -9.46
N VAL A 143 -3.21 -10.91 -10.38
CA VAL A 143 -2.84 -9.53 -10.05
C VAL A 143 -3.81 -8.56 -10.70
N SER A 144 -4.02 -7.43 -10.05
CA SER A 144 -4.78 -6.30 -10.58
C SER A 144 -4.23 -4.98 -10.07
N GLY A 145 -4.37 -3.93 -10.86
CA GLY A 145 -3.90 -2.62 -10.47
C GLY A 145 -4.73 -1.50 -11.08
N SER A 146 -4.74 -0.36 -10.41
CA SER A 146 -5.42 0.85 -10.89
C SER A 146 -4.67 2.10 -10.45
N ALA A 147 -4.84 3.18 -11.21
CA ALA A 147 -4.39 4.50 -10.83
C ALA A 147 -5.50 5.52 -11.06
N ASP A 148 -5.66 6.45 -10.11
CA ASP A 148 -6.49 7.64 -10.27
C ASP A 148 -5.60 8.86 -10.45
N VAL A 149 -5.83 9.60 -11.52
CA VAL A 149 -5.13 10.84 -11.84
C VAL A 149 -6.16 11.92 -12.11
N VAL A 150 -6.25 12.88 -11.23
CA VAL A 150 -7.33 13.89 -11.24
C VAL A 150 -6.75 15.27 -11.47
N ASP A 151 -7.42 16.03 -12.36
CA ASP A 151 -7.07 17.39 -12.75
C ASP A 151 -5.59 17.54 -13.17
N LEU A 152 -5.10 16.57 -13.96
CA LEU A 152 -3.74 16.65 -14.49
C LEU A 152 -3.60 17.88 -15.39
N THR A 153 -2.57 18.68 -15.11
CA THR A 153 -2.26 19.87 -15.87
C THR A 153 -0.81 19.85 -16.37
N LEU A 154 -0.60 20.40 -17.55
CA LEU A 154 0.72 20.67 -18.14
C LEU A 154 0.78 22.13 -18.57
N ASN A 155 1.66 22.92 -17.98
CA ASN A 155 1.79 24.36 -18.24
C ASN A 155 0.45 25.11 -18.10
N GLY A 156 -0.35 24.73 -17.10
CA GLY A 156 -1.67 25.30 -16.83
C GLY A 156 -2.81 24.80 -17.73
N ASN A 157 -2.53 23.95 -18.72
CA ASN A 157 -3.55 23.34 -19.56
C ASN A 157 -3.97 21.98 -19.01
N THR A 158 -5.26 21.73 -18.95
CA THR A 158 -5.81 20.43 -18.50
C THR A 158 -5.48 19.34 -19.51
N ILE A 159 -5.00 18.21 -19.03
CA ILE A 159 -4.74 17.00 -19.80
C ILE A 159 -5.88 16.01 -19.58
N SER A 160 -6.45 15.52 -20.68
CA SER A 160 -7.49 14.49 -20.62
C SER A 160 -6.87 13.14 -20.23
N VAL A 161 -7.32 12.59 -19.11
CA VAL A 161 -6.92 11.27 -18.60
C VAL A 161 -7.98 10.26 -19.04
N SER A 162 -7.53 9.25 -19.81
CA SER A 162 -8.42 8.23 -20.38
C SER A 162 -8.76 7.09 -19.42
N GLY A 163 -7.99 6.95 -18.32
CA GLY A 163 -8.01 5.79 -17.43
C GLY A 163 -7.33 4.52 -17.98
N SER A 164 -6.91 4.55 -19.24
CA SER A 164 -6.22 3.41 -19.87
C SER A 164 -4.84 3.20 -19.28
N VAL A 165 -4.40 1.95 -19.20
CA VAL A 165 -3.03 1.60 -18.82
C VAL A 165 -2.04 2.17 -19.82
N GLY A 166 -0.98 2.83 -19.31
CA GLY A 166 0.14 3.32 -20.10
C GLY A 166 -0.19 4.50 -21.04
N GLN A 167 -1.20 5.31 -20.72
CA GLN A 167 -1.48 6.52 -21.52
C GLN A 167 -0.26 7.42 -21.52
N THR A 168 0.29 7.69 -22.70
CA THR A 168 1.52 8.49 -22.88
C THR A 168 1.20 9.86 -23.45
N ILE A 169 1.71 10.92 -22.81
CA ILE A 169 1.68 12.31 -23.28
C ILE A 169 3.11 12.67 -23.74
N PRO A 170 3.37 12.69 -25.03
CA PRO A 170 4.70 13.03 -25.55
C PRO A 170 4.97 14.53 -25.41
N LEU A 171 6.17 14.85 -24.92
CA LEU A 171 6.70 16.21 -24.82
C LEU A 171 7.86 16.33 -25.83
N LEU A 172 7.54 16.77 -27.05
CA LEU A 172 8.45 16.76 -28.20
C LEU A 172 9.78 17.42 -27.86
N GLY A 173 10.88 16.66 -28.04
CA GLY A 173 12.25 17.10 -27.78
C GLY A 173 12.63 17.24 -26.31
N ILE A 174 11.71 16.94 -25.38
CA ILE A 174 11.91 17.09 -23.93
C ILE A 174 11.74 15.76 -23.20
N GLY A 175 10.71 14.95 -23.54
CA GLY A 175 10.44 13.70 -22.86
C GLY A 175 8.99 13.25 -22.96
N ALA A 176 8.46 12.63 -21.88
CA ALA A 176 7.08 12.16 -21.84
C ALA A 176 6.56 12.09 -20.39
N ILE A 177 5.22 12.07 -20.28
CA ILE A 177 4.49 11.68 -19.07
C ILE A 177 3.73 10.40 -19.39
N ILE A 178 3.93 9.34 -18.61
CA ILE A 178 3.16 8.10 -18.69
C ILE A 178 2.18 8.08 -17.51
N ILE A 179 0.91 7.87 -17.81
CA ILE A 179 -0.20 7.84 -16.86
C ILE A 179 -0.64 6.39 -16.68
N ASN A 180 -0.87 5.95 -15.44
CA ASN A 180 -1.29 4.59 -15.12
C ASN A 180 -0.35 3.55 -15.76
N GLU A 181 0.97 3.71 -15.53
CA GLU A 181 1.95 2.74 -16.00
C GLU A 181 1.82 1.46 -15.15
N GLN A 182 1.65 0.33 -15.81
CA GLN A 182 1.55 -0.97 -15.14
C GLN A 182 2.55 -1.95 -15.72
N VAL A 183 3.35 -2.54 -14.84
CA VAL A 183 4.26 -3.65 -15.17
C VAL A 183 3.83 -4.84 -14.33
N PHE A 184 3.48 -5.94 -14.97
CA PHE A 184 2.99 -7.11 -14.26
C PHE A 184 3.42 -8.43 -14.89
N SER A 185 3.48 -9.46 -14.05
CA SER A 185 3.60 -10.86 -14.46
C SER A 185 2.72 -11.72 -13.58
N ALA A 186 2.09 -12.72 -14.17
CA ALA A 186 1.33 -13.73 -13.44
C ALA A 186 1.58 -15.11 -14.03
N SER A 187 1.84 -16.07 -13.18
CA SER A 187 2.04 -17.49 -13.51
C SER A 187 1.26 -18.35 -12.52
N ALA A 188 1.24 -19.67 -12.71
CA ALA A 188 0.41 -20.58 -11.91
C ALA A 188 0.55 -20.39 -10.38
N GLY A 189 1.67 -19.96 -9.86
CA GLY A 189 1.87 -19.79 -8.40
C GLY A 189 2.43 -18.44 -8.00
N ASN A 190 2.76 -17.55 -8.95
CA ASN A 190 3.40 -16.28 -8.65
C ASN A 190 2.68 -15.14 -9.36
N GLY A 191 2.42 -14.06 -8.65
CA GLY A 191 1.87 -12.83 -9.18
C GLY A 191 2.70 -11.64 -8.71
N ASP A 192 3.00 -10.72 -9.63
CA ASP A 192 3.77 -9.50 -9.40
C ASP A 192 3.15 -8.38 -10.20
N ILE A 193 2.94 -7.21 -9.59
CA ILE A 193 2.44 -6.03 -10.25
C ILE A 193 2.99 -4.76 -9.62
N THR A 194 3.46 -3.85 -10.47
CA THR A 194 3.77 -2.48 -10.09
C THR A 194 2.88 -1.53 -10.88
N VAL A 195 2.29 -0.58 -10.18
CA VAL A 195 1.45 0.48 -10.74
C VAL A 195 2.05 1.82 -10.36
N ASN A 196 2.31 2.67 -11.36
CA ASN A 196 2.73 4.05 -11.16
C ASN A 196 1.62 4.99 -11.67
N ALA A 197 1.11 5.88 -10.82
CA ALA A 197 0.09 6.83 -11.27
C ALA A 197 0.62 7.79 -12.32
N LEU A 198 1.82 8.35 -12.10
CA LEU A 198 2.58 9.11 -13.09
C LEU A 198 4.04 8.65 -13.13
N HIS A 199 4.57 8.49 -14.32
CA HIS A 199 6.00 8.38 -14.58
C HIS A 199 6.41 9.51 -15.53
N ILE A 200 7.21 10.44 -15.04
CA ILE A 200 7.60 11.68 -15.73
C ILE A 200 9.07 11.58 -16.10
N THR A 201 9.38 11.65 -17.38
CA THR A 201 10.75 11.70 -17.87
C THR A 201 10.94 12.96 -18.70
N LEU A 202 11.86 13.86 -18.26
CA LEU A 202 12.19 15.10 -18.94
C LEU A 202 13.70 15.24 -19.10
N THR A 203 14.13 15.90 -20.17
CA THR A 203 15.51 16.35 -20.35
C THR A 203 15.47 17.83 -20.70
N ASP A 204 16.13 18.64 -19.91
CA ASP A 204 16.25 20.08 -20.19
C ASP A 204 17.10 20.28 -21.46
N PRO A 205 16.56 20.87 -22.53
CA PRO A 205 17.25 21.01 -23.78
C PRO A 205 18.43 22.00 -23.76
N LEU A 206 18.48 22.88 -22.76
CA LEU A 206 19.54 23.88 -22.58
C LEU A 206 20.71 23.35 -21.75
N THR A 207 20.39 22.63 -20.67
CA THR A 207 21.40 22.17 -19.69
C THR A 207 21.75 20.69 -19.83
N GLY A 208 20.91 19.89 -20.52
CA GLY A 208 21.01 18.44 -20.62
C GLY A 208 20.64 17.72 -19.32
N LYS A 209 20.20 18.41 -18.29
CA LYS A 209 19.82 17.80 -17.01
C LYS A 209 18.57 16.95 -17.17
N ARG A 210 18.58 15.76 -16.54
CA ARG A 210 17.45 14.83 -16.54
C ARG A 210 16.61 14.99 -15.30
N THR A 211 15.32 14.90 -15.50
CA THR A 211 14.31 14.69 -14.45
C THR A 211 13.60 13.38 -14.75
N GLU A 212 13.56 12.51 -13.78
CA GLU A 212 12.82 11.24 -13.85
C GLU A 212 12.14 11.05 -12.50
N VAL A 213 10.83 11.24 -12.46
CA VAL A 213 10.04 11.21 -11.23
C VAL A 213 8.89 10.24 -11.40
N ILE A 214 8.78 9.30 -10.47
CA ILE A 214 7.64 8.41 -10.30
C ILE A 214 6.81 8.96 -9.14
N VAL A 215 5.50 9.11 -9.37
CA VAL A 215 4.56 9.63 -8.38
C VAL A 215 3.46 8.61 -8.14
N ALA A 216 3.23 8.29 -6.89
CA ALA A 216 2.35 7.24 -6.42
C ALA A 216 2.67 5.90 -7.11
N SER A 217 3.57 5.13 -6.52
CA SER A 217 3.99 3.80 -6.95
C SER A 217 3.54 2.76 -5.93
N ALA A 218 2.78 1.78 -6.37
CA ALA A 218 2.32 0.64 -5.59
C ALA A 218 2.84 -0.66 -6.20
N HIS A 219 3.47 -1.50 -5.41
CA HIS A 219 3.96 -2.82 -5.80
C HIS A 219 3.38 -3.88 -4.89
N ALA A 220 2.73 -4.88 -5.46
CA ALA A 220 2.24 -6.06 -4.75
C ALA A 220 2.72 -7.32 -5.46
N ASP A 221 3.27 -8.25 -4.70
CA ASP A 221 3.58 -9.57 -5.19
C ASP A 221 3.10 -10.67 -4.25
N ILE A 222 2.97 -11.87 -4.77
CA ILE A 222 2.59 -13.04 -4.01
C ILE A 222 3.16 -14.31 -4.65
N ALA A 223 3.79 -15.16 -3.84
CA ALA A 223 4.08 -16.54 -4.22
C ALA A 223 3.17 -17.45 -3.42
N CYS A 224 2.24 -18.11 -4.11
CA CYS A 224 1.18 -18.91 -3.51
C CYS A 224 1.71 -20.16 -2.82
N GLY A 225 1.52 -20.22 -1.52
CA GLY A 225 1.67 -21.44 -0.73
C GLY A 225 0.44 -22.34 -0.80
N THR A 226 0.51 -23.48 -0.15
CA THR A 226 -0.60 -24.45 -0.06
C THR A 226 -1.60 -24.08 1.06
N THR A 227 -1.26 -23.12 1.91
CA THR A 227 -2.11 -22.63 3.01
C THR A 227 -2.14 -21.11 3.00
N GLY A 228 -3.29 -20.54 2.75
CA GLY A 228 -3.51 -19.10 2.86
C GLY A 228 -5.01 -18.81 2.87
N SER A 229 -5.47 -18.21 3.97
CA SER A 229 -6.84 -17.72 4.11
C SER A 229 -6.76 -16.38 4.83
N CYS A 230 -7.40 -15.36 4.27
CA CYS A 230 -7.59 -14.07 4.94
C CYS A 230 -8.51 -14.12 6.18
N ALA A 231 -8.76 -15.33 6.72
CA ALA A 231 -9.71 -15.54 7.80
C ALA A 231 -9.48 -14.57 8.98
N ASN A 232 -10.44 -13.68 9.18
CA ASN A 232 -10.53 -12.73 10.28
C ASN A 232 -9.52 -11.57 10.31
N GLN A 233 -8.87 -11.24 9.23
CA GLN A 233 -7.91 -10.12 9.15
C GLN A 233 -8.31 -9.12 8.05
N ASP A 234 -9.52 -8.57 8.16
CA ASP A 234 -9.90 -7.48 7.28
C ASP A 234 -9.19 -6.18 7.67
N PHE A 235 -8.93 -5.37 6.68
CA PHE A 235 -8.34 -4.04 6.84
C PHE A 235 -8.90 -3.11 5.77
N VAL A 236 -8.78 -1.81 6.01
CA VAL A 236 -9.20 -0.78 5.07
C VAL A 236 -8.03 0.12 4.72
N THR A 237 -7.93 0.50 3.46
CA THR A 237 -7.04 1.55 2.96
C THR A 237 -7.82 2.47 2.05
N GLY A 238 -7.35 3.69 1.87
CA GLY A 238 -7.94 4.59 0.90
C GLY A 238 -7.45 6.02 1.03
N GLY A 239 -7.74 6.79 0.00
CA GLY A 239 -7.47 8.21 -0.04
C GLY A 239 -8.40 8.89 -1.03
N GLY A 240 -8.63 10.18 -0.82
CA GLY A 240 -9.53 10.93 -1.67
C GLY A 240 -9.85 12.31 -1.11
N TRP A 241 -11.00 12.81 -1.52
CA TRP A 241 -11.51 14.07 -0.99
C TRP A 241 -13.03 14.08 -0.93
N ILE A 242 -13.52 14.94 -0.05
CA ILE A 242 -14.94 15.28 0.10
C ILE A 242 -15.12 16.78 0.02
N THR A 243 -16.31 17.22 -0.39
CA THR A 243 -16.76 18.58 -0.20
C THR A 243 -17.36 18.72 1.20
N THR A 244 -16.74 19.56 2.03
CA THR A 244 -17.19 19.82 3.41
C THR A 244 -18.54 20.53 3.45
N SER A 245 -19.15 20.63 4.62
CA SER A 245 -20.41 21.38 4.80
C SER A 245 -20.29 22.87 4.49
N SER A 246 -19.07 23.43 4.52
CA SER A 246 -18.78 24.81 4.10
C SER A 246 -18.59 24.98 2.59
N GLY A 247 -18.62 23.89 1.81
CA GLY A 247 -18.37 23.90 0.36
C GLY A 247 -16.91 23.84 -0.03
N SER A 248 -15.99 23.68 0.95
CA SER A 248 -14.55 23.57 0.70
C SER A 248 -14.15 22.12 0.41
N ARG A 249 -13.02 21.95 -0.27
CA ARG A 249 -12.41 20.63 -0.44
C ARG A 249 -11.68 20.22 0.83
N ALA A 250 -11.85 18.96 1.24
CA ALA A 250 -11.02 18.33 2.24
C ALA A 250 -10.44 17.02 1.70
N ASN A 251 -9.12 16.89 1.75
CA ASN A 251 -8.39 15.70 1.34
C ASN A 251 -8.14 14.80 2.54
N PHE A 252 -8.17 13.49 2.32
CA PHE A 252 -7.85 12.51 3.36
C PHE A 252 -7.06 11.32 2.80
N ALA A 253 -6.35 10.65 3.70
CA ALA A 253 -5.85 9.30 3.50
C ALA A 253 -6.04 8.51 4.80
N VAL A 254 -6.41 7.24 4.69
CA VAL A 254 -6.70 6.36 5.81
C VAL A 254 -6.16 4.97 5.57
N ALA A 255 -5.58 4.37 6.61
CA ALA A 255 -5.30 2.96 6.68
C ALA A 255 -5.62 2.49 8.10
N ALA A 256 -6.25 1.33 8.25
CA ALA A 256 -6.48 0.68 9.55
C ALA A 256 -6.85 -0.80 9.38
N GLY A 257 -6.57 -1.60 10.38
CA GLY A 257 -6.88 -3.03 10.40
C GLY A 257 -6.97 -3.58 11.82
N LYS A 258 -7.15 -4.88 11.92
CA LYS A 258 -7.27 -5.57 13.23
C LYS A 258 -5.95 -5.70 13.98
N THR A 259 -4.81 -5.47 13.36
CA THR A 259 -3.52 -5.43 14.05
C THR A 259 -3.51 -4.24 15.01
N PRO A 260 -3.37 -4.45 16.32
CA PRO A 260 -3.44 -3.38 17.30
C PRO A 260 -2.40 -2.29 17.03
N GLY A 261 -2.85 -1.03 16.97
CA GLY A 261 -1.99 0.13 16.75
C GLY A 261 -1.57 0.38 15.30
N TRP A 262 -1.92 -0.51 14.37
CA TRP A 262 -1.61 -0.30 12.96
C TRP A 262 -2.62 0.60 12.27
N GLY A 263 -2.08 1.54 11.51
CA GLY A 263 -2.85 2.46 10.68
C GLY A 263 -2.67 3.91 11.07
N HIS A 264 -3.25 4.79 10.29
CA HIS A 264 -3.20 6.24 10.51
C HIS A 264 -4.30 6.96 9.75
N LEU A 265 -4.43 8.25 10.05
CA LEU A 265 -5.28 9.21 9.36
C LEU A 265 -4.46 10.43 8.95
N LEU A 266 -4.58 10.88 7.72
CA LEU A 266 -4.23 12.23 7.30
C LEU A 266 -5.48 12.94 6.82
N TYR A 267 -5.65 14.22 7.18
CA TYR A 267 -6.79 15.02 6.74
C TYR A 267 -6.42 16.50 6.65
N ILE A 268 -6.79 17.14 5.55
CA ILE A 268 -6.64 18.57 5.35
C ILE A 268 -7.95 19.16 4.87
N ASP A 269 -8.58 20.02 5.67
CA ASP A 269 -9.70 20.87 5.25
C ASP A 269 -9.14 22.24 4.84
N HIS A 270 -9.11 22.48 3.53
CA HIS A 270 -8.56 23.72 2.97
C HIS A 270 -9.38 24.96 3.36
N GLY A 271 -10.69 24.82 3.56
CA GLY A 271 -11.56 25.93 3.96
C GLY A 271 -11.43 26.32 5.42
N ALA A 272 -11.30 25.34 6.29
CA ALA A 272 -11.09 25.56 7.71
C ALA A 272 -9.62 25.82 8.08
N GLY A 273 -8.66 25.60 7.17
CA GLY A 273 -7.23 25.60 7.46
C GLY A 273 -6.84 24.54 8.49
N LEU A 274 -7.59 23.45 8.54
CA LEU A 274 -7.39 22.36 9.51
C LEU A 274 -6.51 21.27 8.91
N LYS A 275 -5.41 20.95 9.58
CA LYS A 275 -4.51 19.84 9.25
C LYS A 275 -4.51 18.84 10.41
N VAL A 276 -4.88 17.60 10.13
CA VAL A 276 -4.92 16.53 11.12
C VAL A 276 -3.97 15.43 10.70
N LYS A 277 -3.09 15.04 11.63
CA LYS A 277 -2.23 13.88 11.52
C LYS A 277 -2.60 12.89 12.62
N GLY A 278 -3.12 11.72 12.25
CA GLY A 278 -3.31 10.61 13.18
C GLY A 278 -1.95 10.16 13.72
N THR A 279 -1.86 9.95 15.02
CA THR A 279 -0.65 9.51 15.73
C THR A 279 -0.72 8.06 16.18
N GLY A 280 -1.88 7.42 16.02
CA GLY A 280 -2.09 6.00 16.29
C GLY A 280 -3.56 5.62 16.17
N VAL A 281 -3.81 4.34 15.87
CA VAL A 281 -5.13 3.72 15.86
C VAL A 281 -5.34 3.01 17.19
N THR A 282 -6.44 3.31 17.87
CA THR A 282 -6.81 2.71 19.17
C THR A 282 -7.96 1.72 19.05
N MET A 283 -8.79 1.84 18.01
CA MET A 283 -9.90 0.93 17.73
C MET A 283 -10.09 0.74 16.22
N TYR A 284 -10.37 -0.50 15.83
CA TYR A 284 -10.84 -0.88 14.51
C TYR A 284 -11.99 -1.89 14.67
N ALA A 285 -13.18 -1.54 14.21
CA ALA A 285 -14.38 -2.34 14.40
C ALA A 285 -15.30 -2.34 13.16
N PRO A 286 -16.19 -3.32 13.01
CA PRO A 286 -17.26 -3.26 12.02
C PRO A 286 -18.09 -1.98 12.19
N GLY A 287 -18.45 -1.35 11.07
CA GLY A 287 -19.34 -0.19 11.05
C GLY A 287 -20.83 -0.57 10.88
N ALA A 288 -21.63 0.39 10.44
CA ALA A 288 -23.08 0.21 10.31
C ALA A 288 -23.51 -0.78 9.22
N THR A 289 -22.67 -1.04 8.23
CA THR A 289 -22.90 -2.01 7.14
C THR A 289 -21.76 -3.01 7.07
N ALA A 290 -21.95 -4.10 6.30
CA ALA A 290 -20.91 -5.12 6.12
C ALA A 290 -19.62 -4.55 5.50
N THR A 291 -19.74 -3.51 4.68
CA THR A 291 -18.64 -2.82 4.00
C THR A 291 -18.09 -1.61 4.76
N ALA A 292 -18.68 -1.26 5.90
CA ALA A 292 -18.25 -0.13 6.71
C ALA A 292 -17.32 -0.55 7.83
N ARG A 293 -16.41 0.37 8.20
CA ARG A 293 -15.52 0.23 9.35
C ARG A 293 -15.52 1.50 10.19
N HIS A 294 -15.51 1.30 11.50
CA HIS A 294 -15.34 2.36 12.51
C HIS A 294 -13.91 2.32 13.02
N ILE A 295 -13.24 3.45 13.04
CA ILE A 295 -11.83 3.58 13.41
C ILE A 295 -11.70 4.74 14.39
N GLU A 296 -11.04 4.51 15.52
CA GLU A 296 -10.71 5.56 16.48
C GLU A 296 -9.19 5.64 16.65
N GLY A 297 -8.71 6.82 16.99
CA GLY A 297 -7.30 7.01 17.23
C GLY A 297 -6.95 8.32 17.91
N THR A 298 -5.66 8.51 18.15
CA THR A 298 -5.08 9.76 18.62
C THR A 298 -4.62 10.61 17.45
N ASP A 299 -4.66 11.94 17.58
CA ASP A 299 -4.25 12.86 16.53
C ASP A 299 -3.48 14.07 17.04
N GLU A 300 -2.89 14.79 16.08
CA GLU A 300 -2.46 16.18 16.21
C GLU A 300 -3.24 17.02 15.19
N ALA A 301 -4.15 17.86 15.67
CA ALA A 301 -4.92 18.81 14.87
C ALA A 301 -4.26 20.20 14.95
N ASN A 302 -3.65 20.68 13.86
CA ASN A 302 -2.84 21.90 13.82
C ASN A 302 -1.78 21.93 14.93
N GLY A 303 -1.18 20.78 15.26
CA GLY A 303 -0.18 20.60 16.31
C GLY A 303 -0.75 20.46 17.72
N ALA A 304 -2.06 20.54 17.92
CA ALA A 304 -2.71 20.29 19.21
C ALA A 304 -3.11 18.81 19.33
N PRO A 305 -2.73 18.09 20.41
CA PRO A 305 -3.08 16.69 20.58
C PRO A 305 -4.59 16.51 20.82
N GLY A 306 -5.15 15.44 20.29
CA GLY A 306 -6.56 15.10 20.39
C GLY A 306 -6.84 13.64 20.07
N THR A 307 -8.11 13.36 19.79
CA THR A 307 -8.56 12.06 19.30
C THR A 307 -9.52 12.23 18.14
N TYR A 308 -9.48 11.26 17.23
CA TYR A 308 -10.38 11.20 16.10
C TYR A 308 -11.25 9.96 16.13
N GLN A 309 -12.41 10.06 15.48
CA GLN A 309 -13.27 8.95 15.09
C GLN A 309 -13.58 9.11 13.60
N ILE A 310 -13.40 8.05 12.83
CA ILE A 310 -13.79 8.01 11.42
C ILE A 310 -14.67 6.79 11.14
N ASP A 311 -15.68 6.99 10.30
CA ASP A 311 -16.45 5.91 9.69
C ASP A 311 -16.19 5.95 8.19
N VAL A 312 -15.79 4.82 7.64
CA VAL A 312 -15.53 4.63 6.21
C VAL A 312 -16.35 3.48 5.67
N ALA A 313 -16.78 3.55 4.43
CA ALA A 313 -17.46 2.44 3.75
C ALA A 313 -16.97 2.30 2.31
N ASP A 314 -16.61 1.06 1.96
CA ASP A 314 -16.33 0.59 0.60
C ASP A 314 -17.66 0.15 -0.02
N ASN A 315 -18.26 0.99 -0.88
CA ASN A 315 -19.52 0.72 -1.55
C ASN A 315 -19.34 0.33 -3.02
N GLY A 316 -18.14 -0.12 -3.38
CA GLY A 316 -17.81 -0.70 -4.68
C GLY A 316 -16.95 0.19 -5.57
N GLU A 317 -16.39 -0.41 -6.59
CA GLU A 317 -15.47 0.22 -7.55
C GLU A 317 -16.22 0.79 -8.78
N PRO A 318 -15.81 1.95 -9.29
CA PRO A 318 -14.85 2.89 -8.70
C PRO A 318 -15.43 3.60 -7.47
N GLY A 319 -14.62 4.07 -6.53
CA GLY A 319 -14.99 4.59 -5.20
C GLY A 319 -15.95 5.79 -5.13
N VAL A 320 -16.69 6.07 -6.19
CA VAL A 320 -17.64 7.20 -6.28
C VAL A 320 -18.85 7.07 -5.33
N ASN A 321 -19.10 5.87 -4.80
CA ASN A 321 -20.15 5.59 -3.83
C ASN A 321 -19.62 5.40 -2.42
N ASP A 322 -18.30 5.40 -2.24
CA ASP A 322 -17.69 5.26 -0.93
C ASP A 322 -17.99 6.44 -0.04
N THR A 323 -17.99 6.22 1.25
CA THR A 323 -18.32 7.28 2.19
C THR A 323 -17.23 7.48 3.23
N PHE A 324 -17.05 8.73 3.63
CA PHE A 324 -16.12 9.14 4.69
C PHE A 324 -16.83 10.06 5.68
N ARG A 325 -16.61 9.82 6.96
CA ARG A 325 -17.02 10.68 8.08
C ARG A 325 -15.85 10.85 9.02
N MET A 326 -15.70 12.03 9.59
CA MET A 326 -14.70 12.31 10.63
C MET A 326 -15.29 13.16 11.75
N THR A 327 -14.89 12.86 12.97
CA THR A 327 -15.17 13.66 14.16
C THR A 327 -13.91 13.75 15.00
N LEU A 328 -13.57 14.95 15.49
CA LEU A 328 -12.45 15.20 16.39
C LEU A 328 -12.95 15.55 17.78
N SER A 329 -12.15 15.25 18.80
CA SER A 329 -12.40 15.68 20.20
C SER A 329 -12.50 17.19 20.38
N SER A 330 -11.95 17.97 19.44
CA SER A 330 -12.10 19.43 19.39
C SER A 330 -13.51 19.91 19.02
N GLY A 331 -14.43 19.01 18.63
CA GLY A 331 -15.79 19.31 18.16
C GLY A 331 -15.90 19.51 16.64
N TYR A 332 -14.80 19.43 15.88
CA TYR A 332 -14.88 19.41 14.42
C TYR A 332 -15.53 18.12 13.93
N SER A 333 -16.47 18.23 12.96
CA SER A 333 -17.13 17.06 12.39
C SER A 333 -17.49 17.30 10.92
N GLN A 334 -17.23 16.29 10.10
CA GLN A 334 -17.63 16.25 8.69
C GLN A 334 -18.22 14.89 8.33
N GLY A 335 -19.25 14.89 7.49
CA GLY A 335 -19.88 13.69 6.95
C GLY A 335 -20.98 13.08 7.82
N PRO A 336 -21.48 11.88 7.44
CA PRO A 336 -20.98 11.08 6.29
C PRO A 336 -21.17 11.78 4.96
N LYS A 337 -20.16 11.74 4.12
CA LYS A 337 -20.14 12.28 2.77
C LYS A 337 -19.68 11.21 1.80
N THR A 338 -20.34 11.16 0.63
CA THR A 338 -19.80 10.40 -0.50
C THR A 338 -18.54 11.07 -1.01
N LEU A 339 -17.58 10.29 -1.47
CA LEU A 339 -16.35 10.84 -2.04
C LEU A 339 -16.66 11.61 -3.34
N ASP A 340 -16.04 12.76 -3.48
CA ASP A 340 -16.03 13.50 -4.75
C ASP A 340 -14.91 12.97 -5.67
N GLY A 341 -13.99 12.15 -5.13
CA GLY A 341 -12.98 11.41 -5.85
C GLY A 341 -12.04 10.69 -4.92
N GLY A 342 -11.29 9.72 -5.48
CA GLY A 342 -10.49 8.76 -4.74
C GLY A 342 -11.24 7.45 -4.53
N ASN A 343 -10.77 6.63 -3.60
CA ASN A 343 -11.34 5.32 -3.29
C ASN A 343 -11.05 4.91 -1.85
N ILE A 344 -11.97 4.18 -1.25
CA ILE A 344 -11.81 3.45 0.01
C ILE A 344 -12.00 1.97 -0.31
N GLN A 345 -11.08 1.13 0.09
CA GLN A 345 -11.16 -0.30 -0.19
C GLN A 345 -11.06 -1.12 1.08
N LEU A 346 -12.04 -2.00 1.27
CA LEU A 346 -12.04 -3.00 2.34
C LEU A 346 -11.50 -4.32 1.81
N HIS A 347 -10.41 -4.76 2.37
CA HIS A 347 -9.68 -5.95 1.96
C HIS A 347 -9.98 -7.13 2.88
N CYS A 348 -9.89 -8.35 2.36
CA CYS A 348 -10.14 -9.60 3.11
C CYS A 348 -11.50 -9.60 3.80
N LYS A 349 -12.56 -9.32 3.04
CA LYS A 349 -13.97 -9.34 3.50
C LYS A 349 -14.40 -10.71 4.00
#